data_9ea52fe003526a58820737d0dde3fb18
#
_entry.id   9ea52fe003526a58820737d0dde3fb18
#
_cell.length_a   1.000
_cell.length_b   1.000
_cell.length_c   1.000
_cell.angle_alpha   90.00
_cell.angle_beta   90.00
_cell.angle_gamma   90.00
#
_symmetry.space_group_name_H-M   'P 1'
#
loop_
_entity.id
_entity.type
_entity.pdbx_description
1 polymer ?
#
loop_
_entity_poly.entity_id
_entity_poly.type
_entity_poly.pdbx_seq_one_letter_code
_entity_poly.pdbx_strand_id
1 'polypeptide(L)'
;MVAGILHQRMVFFNYIAAIPEVGLNVAYIYDQANPKPIYEFDSYFELRWRKFPWDKYLLTSIAIGTGPSYVTRIPSNEARQVSNPNNVRHWLNSVMFEISLGLPKYPNFEIFYRLDHRSGVFGLMTPALIDSTAVTGGFRYRF
;
A
#
# COMPACT_ATOMS: atom_id res chain seq x y z
N MET A 1 4.37 10.99 -3.26
CA MET A 1 4.57 9.68 -2.64
C MET A 1 6.06 9.48 -2.38
N VAL A 2 6.47 9.35 -1.12
CA VAL A 2 7.86 9.03 -0.76
C VAL A 2 7.81 7.68 -0.05
N ALA A 3 8.40 6.65 -0.63
CA ALA A 3 8.54 5.34 -0.01
C ALA A 3 9.99 5.13 0.41
N GLY A 4 10.23 4.96 1.70
CA GLY A 4 11.53 4.51 2.23
C GLY A 4 11.48 3.00 2.48
N ILE A 5 12.47 2.25 2.01
CA ILE A 5 12.50 0.79 2.13
C ILE A 5 13.70 0.39 2.98
N LEU A 6 13.44 -0.29 4.10
CA LEU A 6 14.45 -1.02 4.86
C LEU A 6 14.50 -2.46 4.33
N HIS A 7 15.62 -2.87 3.74
CA HIS A 7 15.75 -4.13 3.04
C HIS A 7 16.40 -5.20 3.93
N GLN A 8 15.65 -6.24 4.29
CA GLN A 8 16.20 -7.43 4.93
C GLN A 8 15.73 -8.69 4.18
N ARG A 9 16.67 -9.47 3.67
CA ARG A 9 16.39 -10.65 2.86
C ARG A 9 16.15 -11.87 3.74
N MET A 10 14.93 -12.41 3.75
CA MET A 10 14.62 -13.73 4.30
C MET A 10 14.34 -14.72 3.16
N VAL A 11 14.99 -15.86 3.18
CA VAL A 11 14.74 -16.96 2.24
C VAL A 11 13.83 -17.96 2.93
N PHE A 12 12.55 -17.93 2.61
CA PHE A 12 11.60 -18.96 3.01
C PHE A 12 11.51 -20.01 1.90
N PHE A 13 11.94 -21.22 2.22
CA PHE A 13 11.99 -22.37 1.30
C PHE A 13 12.81 -22.13 0.02
N ASN A 14 13.53 -23.16 -0.46
CA ASN A 14 14.43 -23.08 -1.63
C ASN A 14 13.76 -22.64 -2.95
N TYR A 15 12.44 -22.45 -2.98
CA TYR A 15 11.66 -22.14 -4.19
C TYR A 15 11.02 -20.74 -4.20
N ILE A 16 10.85 -20.09 -3.05
CA ILE A 16 10.17 -18.79 -2.96
C ILE A 16 11.09 -17.82 -2.24
N ALA A 17 11.81 -16.98 -2.98
CA ALA A 17 12.59 -15.88 -2.39
C ALA A 17 11.66 -14.68 -2.16
N ALA A 18 10.94 -14.66 -1.02
CA ALA A 18 10.25 -13.48 -0.57
C ALA A 18 11.23 -12.58 0.20
N ILE A 19 11.17 -11.30 -0.07
CA ILE A 19 11.98 -10.27 0.59
C ILE A 19 11.05 -9.52 1.53
N PRO A 20 11.24 -9.58 2.86
CA PRO A 20 10.51 -8.70 3.78
C PRO A 20 11.03 -7.28 3.63
N GLU A 21 10.10 -6.35 3.51
CA GLU A 21 10.39 -4.92 3.37
C GLU A 21 9.50 -4.15 4.36
N VAL A 22 9.98 -3.01 4.82
CA VAL A 22 9.16 -2.04 5.57
C VAL A 22 8.99 -0.82 4.68
N GLY A 23 7.76 -0.46 4.40
CA GLY A 23 7.41 0.66 3.56
C GLY A 23 6.74 1.78 4.35
N LEU A 24 7.02 3.02 3.96
CA LEU A 24 6.27 4.20 4.39
C LEU A 24 5.65 4.84 3.16
N ASN A 25 4.39 5.24 3.27
CA ASN A 25 3.67 5.90 2.20
C ASN A 25 3.03 7.19 2.72
N VAL A 26 3.09 8.23 1.90
CA VAL A 26 2.33 9.45 2.11
C VAL A 26 1.52 9.70 0.85
N ALA A 27 0.20 9.70 0.98
CA ALA A 27 -0.70 9.93 -0.13
C ALA A 27 -1.51 11.21 0.08
N TYR A 28 -1.85 11.86 -1.03
CA TYR A 28 -2.84 12.91 -1.07
C TYR A 28 -4.14 12.32 -1.61
N ILE A 29 -5.23 12.45 -0.83
CA ILE A 29 -6.56 12.01 -1.24
C ILE A 29 -7.34 13.22 -1.75
N TYR A 30 -7.73 13.17 -3.01
CA TYR A 30 -8.66 14.13 -3.58
C TYR A 30 -10.09 13.65 -3.31
N ASP A 31 -10.82 14.41 -2.50
CA ASP A 31 -12.21 14.12 -2.16
C ASP A 31 -13.11 15.23 -2.70
N GLN A 32 -13.92 14.91 -3.72
CA GLN A 32 -14.80 15.88 -4.35
C GLN A 32 -15.86 16.48 -3.39
N ALA A 33 -16.27 15.73 -2.38
CA ALA A 33 -17.23 16.18 -1.39
C ALA A 33 -16.60 17.00 -0.26
N ASN A 34 -15.27 17.03 -0.18
CA ASN A 34 -14.54 17.76 0.84
C ASN A 34 -13.42 18.59 0.18
N PRO A 35 -13.56 19.92 0.04
CA PRO A 35 -12.57 20.74 -0.64
C PRO A 35 -11.25 20.90 0.14
N LYS A 36 -11.21 20.42 1.39
CA LYS A 36 -10.00 20.52 2.20
C LYS A 36 -9.08 19.34 1.94
N PRO A 37 -7.75 19.54 1.87
CA PRO A 37 -6.81 18.49 1.60
C PRO A 37 -6.86 17.39 2.66
N ILE A 38 -6.80 16.13 2.22
CA ILE A 38 -6.68 14.95 3.06
C ILE A 38 -5.34 14.30 2.75
N TYR A 39 -4.54 14.09 3.79
CA TYR A 39 -3.30 13.34 3.68
C TYR A 39 -3.45 12.02 4.41
N GLU A 40 -2.94 10.96 3.80
CA GLU A 40 -2.85 9.62 4.33
C GLU A 40 -1.40 9.26 4.57
N PHE A 41 -1.13 8.65 5.72
CA PHE A 41 0.18 8.18 6.15
C PHE A 41 0.06 6.70 6.47
N ASP A 42 0.78 5.88 5.74
CA ASP A 42 0.77 4.44 5.93
C ASP A 42 2.17 3.93 6.26
N SER A 43 2.22 2.90 7.07
CA SER A 43 3.41 2.08 7.20
C SER A 43 3.04 0.64 6.92
N TYR A 44 3.89 -0.05 6.17
CA TYR A 44 3.64 -1.42 5.76
C TYR A 44 4.78 -2.32 6.21
N PHE A 45 4.43 -3.49 6.69
CA PHE A 45 5.26 -4.66 6.60
C PHE A 45 4.83 -5.41 5.35
N GLU A 46 5.76 -5.60 4.41
CA GLU A 46 5.46 -6.20 3.12
C GLU A 46 6.39 -7.36 2.78
N LEU A 47 5.85 -8.31 2.03
CA LEU A 47 6.59 -9.42 1.44
C LEU A 47 6.61 -9.23 -0.07
N ARG A 48 7.81 -9.25 -0.65
CA ARG A 48 8.00 -9.01 -2.07
C ARG A 48 8.71 -10.16 -2.75
N TRP A 49 8.15 -10.63 -3.87
CA TRP A 49 8.73 -11.63 -4.77
C TRP A 49 9.29 -10.93 -6.01
N ARG A 50 10.53 -11.32 -6.38
CA ARG A 50 11.28 -10.70 -7.49
C ARG A 50 11.91 -11.70 -8.44
N LYS A 51 11.57 -12.98 -8.34
CA LYS A 51 12.14 -14.02 -9.20
C LYS A 51 11.07 -14.63 -10.07
N PHE A 52 11.12 -14.31 -11.35
CA PHE A 52 10.22 -14.85 -12.36
C PHE A 52 11.00 -15.46 -13.52
N PRO A 53 10.47 -16.49 -14.20
CA PRO A 53 11.16 -17.18 -15.28
C PRO A 53 11.54 -16.29 -16.46
N TRP A 54 10.88 -15.16 -16.59
CA TRP A 54 11.07 -14.18 -17.69
C TRP A 54 11.92 -12.96 -17.31
N ASP A 55 12.57 -12.95 -16.13
CA ASP A 55 13.35 -11.80 -15.64
C ASP A 55 14.46 -11.33 -16.62
N LYS A 56 14.93 -12.22 -17.50
CA LYS A 56 15.86 -11.84 -18.56
C LYS A 56 15.30 -10.84 -19.57
N TYR A 57 13.96 -10.75 -19.67
CA TYR A 57 13.27 -9.85 -20.62
C TYR A 57 12.57 -8.71 -19.89
N LEU A 58 11.95 -9.00 -18.75
CA LEU A 58 11.14 -8.05 -18.00
C LEU A 58 11.28 -8.35 -16.50
N LEU A 59 11.89 -7.43 -15.77
CA LEU A 59 11.95 -7.53 -14.32
C LEU A 59 10.54 -7.31 -13.76
N THR A 60 10.07 -8.30 -13.02
CA THR A 60 8.74 -8.26 -12.41
C THR A 60 8.88 -8.37 -10.91
N SER A 61 8.08 -7.63 -10.14
CA SER A 61 7.91 -7.93 -8.73
C SER A 61 6.45 -7.85 -8.32
N ILE A 62 6.09 -8.70 -7.35
CA ILE A 62 4.76 -8.70 -6.73
C ILE A 62 4.96 -8.55 -5.22
N ALA A 63 4.18 -7.68 -4.61
CA ALA A 63 4.21 -7.50 -3.16
C ALA A 63 2.81 -7.54 -2.57
N ILE A 64 2.75 -8.03 -1.34
CA ILE A 64 1.62 -7.90 -0.44
C ILE A 64 2.12 -7.33 0.87
N GLY A 65 1.38 -6.39 1.44
CA GLY A 65 1.74 -5.77 2.71
C GLY A 65 0.53 -5.38 3.53
N THR A 66 0.75 -5.17 4.81
CA THR A 66 -0.27 -4.67 5.72
C THR A 66 0.37 -3.80 6.79
N GLY A 67 -0.42 -2.88 7.35
CA GLY A 67 0.02 -2.03 8.43
C GLY A 67 -0.95 -0.90 8.76
N PRO A 68 -0.64 -0.10 9.77
CA PRO A 68 -1.48 1.02 10.17
C PRO A 68 -1.50 2.12 9.11
N SER A 69 -2.70 2.68 8.92
CA SER A 69 -2.99 3.83 8.07
C SER A 69 -3.64 4.93 8.90
N TYR A 70 -3.16 6.15 8.75
CA TYR A 70 -3.69 7.34 9.39
C TYR A 70 -4.10 8.38 8.34
N VAL A 71 -5.31 8.94 8.46
CA VAL A 71 -5.77 10.06 7.64
C VAL A 71 -5.93 11.32 8.48
N THR A 72 -5.52 12.46 7.93
CA THR A 72 -5.69 13.75 8.61
C THR A 72 -7.13 14.19 8.73
N ARG A 73 -8.00 13.69 7.85
CA ARG A 73 -9.45 13.87 7.84
C ARG A 73 -10.11 12.62 7.29
N ILE A 74 -11.32 12.34 7.76
CA ILE A 74 -12.10 11.21 7.28
C ILE A 74 -12.56 11.48 5.84
N PRO A 75 -12.23 10.61 4.88
CA PRO A 75 -12.75 10.67 3.53
C PRO A 75 -14.29 10.52 3.52
N SER A 76 -14.96 11.24 2.60
CA SER A 76 -16.42 11.25 2.54
C SER A 76 -17.02 9.88 2.22
N ASN A 77 -16.32 9.04 1.46
CA ASN A 77 -16.74 7.67 1.17
C ASN A 77 -16.78 6.81 2.44
N GLU A 78 -15.80 6.94 3.34
CA GLU A 78 -15.80 6.25 4.63
C GLU A 78 -16.87 6.80 5.58
N ALA A 79 -17.04 8.13 5.63
CA ALA A 79 -18.05 8.77 6.46
C ALA A 79 -19.48 8.36 6.09
N ARG A 80 -19.75 8.06 4.82
CA ARG A 80 -21.07 7.63 4.33
C ARG A 80 -21.41 6.18 4.68
N GLN A 81 -20.44 5.36 5.04
CA GLN A 81 -20.64 3.94 5.37
C GLN A 81 -21.17 3.74 6.80
N VAL A 82 -21.21 4.80 7.60
CA VAL A 82 -21.63 4.72 9.00
C VAL A 82 -22.85 5.59 9.25
N SER A 83 -23.80 5.07 10.04
CA SER A 83 -24.95 5.84 10.52
C SER A 83 -24.57 6.82 11.63
N ASN A 84 -23.52 6.53 12.39
CA ASN A 84 -23.02 7.38 13.47
C ASN A 84 -21.60 7.87 13.15
N PRO A 85 -21.39 9.18 12.92
CA PRO A 85 -20.08 9.76 12.62
C PRO A 85 -19.01 9.48 13.68
N ASN A 86 -19.40 9.22 14.92
CA ASN A 86 -18.46 8.89 16.00
C ASN A 86 -17.80 7.50 15.84
N ASN A 87 -18.32 6.66 14.96
CA ASN A 87 -17.78 5.34 14.68
C ASN A 87 -16.65 5.35 13.64
N VAL A 88 -16.40 6.49 12.99
CA VAL A 88 -15.28 6.61 12.04
C VAL A 88 -14.02 6.97 12.79
N ARG A 89 -12.91 6.37 12.39
CA ARG A 89 -11.58 6.57 12.99
C ARG A 89 -10.58 7.07 11.98
N HIS A 90 -9.66 7.92 12.43
CA HIS A 90 -8.51 8.35 11.64
C HIS A 90 -7.52 7.20 11.42
N TRP A 91 -7.41 6.29 12.39
CA TRP A 91 -6.57 5.12 12.33
C TRP A 91 -7.36 3.90 11.86
N LEU A 92 -6.93 3.30 10.76
CA LEU A 92 -7.40 2.02 10.25
C LEU A 92 -6.21 1.15 9.87
N ASN A 93 -6.47 -0.09 9.46
CA ASN A 93 -5.47 -0.93 8.85
C ASN A 93 -5.51 -0.80 7.33
N SER A 94 -4.35 -0.76 6.71
CA SER A 94 -4.22 -0.86 5.26
C SER A 94 -3.63 -2.21 4.87
N VAL A 95 -4.18 -2.78 3.79
CA VAL A 95 -3.63 -3.95 3.10
C VAL A 95 -3.33 -3.52 1.69
N MET A 96 -2.10 -3.77 1.23
CA MET A 96 -1.69 -3.39 -0.10
C MET A 96 -1.31 -4.60 -0.95
N PHE A 97 -1.63 -4.51 -2.24
CA PHE A 97 -1.12 -5.39 -3.29
C PHE A 97 -0.43 -4.55 -4.34
N GLU A 98 0.76 -4.95 -4.73
CA GLU A 98 1.56 -4.22 -5.71
C GLU A 98 2.14 -5.16 -6.75
N ILE A 99 2.10 -4.72 -8.00
CA ILE A 99 2.90 -5.26 -9.08
C ILE A 99 3.84 -4.17 -9.59
N SER A 100 5.11 -4.49 -9.83
CA SER A 100 6.02 -3.58 -10.50
C SER A 100 6.75 -4.24 -11.65
N LEU A 101 7.06 -3.44 -12.65
CA LEU A 101 7.73 -3.84 -13.88
C LEU A 101 8.94 -2.95 -14.13
N GLY A 102 10.06 -3.54 -14.50
CA GLY A 102 11.30 -2.85 -14.84
C GLY A 102 12.00 -3.48 -16.03
N LEU A 103 12.91 -2.76 -16.63
CA LEU A 103 13.72 -3.28 -17.72
C LEU A 103 15.07 -3.81 -17.17
N PRO A 104 15.56 -4.97 -17.61
CA PRO A 104 16.87 -5.49 -17.19
C PRO A 104 18.02 -4.53 -17.46
N LYS A 105 17.90 -3.69 -18.50
CA LYS A 105 18.87 -2.63 -18.82
C LYS A 105 18.92 -1.51 -17.77
N TYR A 106 17.81 -1.29 -17.07
CA TYR A 106 17.67 -0.25 -16.04
C TYR A 106 17.10 -0.86 -14.74
N PRO A 107 17.86 -1.74 -14.06
CA PRO A 107 17.35 -2.58 -12.98
C PRO A 107 16.90 -1.80 -11.74
N ASN A 108 17.34 -0.56 -11.62
CA ASN A 108 17.00 0.31 -10.50
C ASN A 108 15.71 1.09 -10.73
N PHE A 109 15.15 1.05 -11.94
CA PHE A 109 13.96 1.83 -12.29
C PHE A 109 12.78 0.91 -12.58
N GLU A 110 11.66 1.14 -11.88
CA GLU A 110 10.42 0.37 -12.01
C GLU A 110 9.22 1.29 -12.15
N ILE A 111 8.24 0.82 -12.91
CA ILE A 111 6.87 1.32 -12.88
C ILE A 111 6.08 0.40 -11.95
N PHE A 112 5.27 0.93 -11.06
CA PHE A 112 4.42 0.14 -10.20
C PHE A 112 2.95 0.52 -10.32
N TYR A 113 2.11 -0.48 -10.04
CA TYR A 113 0.68 -0.36 -9.85
C TYR A 113 0.33 -1.00 -8.51
N ARG A 114 -0.42 -0.28 -7.67
CA ARG A 114 -0.75 -0.69 -6.31
C ARG A 114 -2.23 -0.52 -6.06
N LEU A 115 -2.80 -1.51 -5.38
CA LEU A 115 -4.11 -1.45 -4.73
C LEU A 115 -3.88 -1.30 -3.23
N ASP A 116 -4.41 -0.23 -2.66
CA ASP A 116 -4.42 0.01 -1.22
C ASP A 116 -5.86 -0.15 -0.72
N HIS A 117 -6.06 -1.13 0.17
CA HIS A 117 -7.35 -1.38 0.82
C HIS A 117 -7.26 -1.01 2.29
N ARG A 118 -7.96 0.04 2.67
CA ARG A 118 -8.01 0.56 4.03
C ARG A 118 -9.30 0.10 4.69
N SER A 119 -9.22 -0.55 5.86
CA SER A 119 -10.38 -1.12 6.55
C SER A 119 -10.29 -1.12 8.07
N GLY A 120 -11.42 -1.26 8.73
CA GLY A 120 -11.54 -1.39 10.18
C GLY A 120 -11.24 -2.79 10.72
N VAL A 121 -10.72 -3.71 9.90
CA VAL A 121 -10.36 -5.10 10.27
C VAL A 121 -11.51 -5.81 10.99
N PHE A 122 -12.66 -5.92 10.32
CA PHE A 122 -13.85 -6.61 10.85
C PHE A 122 -14.30 -6.15 12.25
N GLY A 123 -14.09 -4.87 12.58
CA GLY A 123 -14.50 -4.31 13.86
C GLY A 123 -13.40 -4.21 14.93
N LEU A 124 -12.18 -4.66 14.66
CA LEU A 124 -11.07 -4.55 15.60
C LEU A 124 -10.59 -3.11 15.82
N MET A 125 -10.60 -2.28 14.77
CA MET A 125 -10.14 -0.89 14.84
C MET A 125 -11.28 0.12 14.88
N THR A 126 -12.47 -0.27 14.39
CA THR A 126 -13.68 0.54 14.44
C THR A 126 -14.91 -0.37 14.55
N PRO A 127 -15.94 0.01 15.32
CA PRO A 127 -17.16 -0.79 15.46
C PRO A 127 -17.98 -0.91 14.16
N ALA A 128 -17.70 -0.08 13.15
CA ALA A 128 -18.38 -0.14 11.87
C ALA A 128 -17.52 -0.90 10.83
N LEU A 129 -18.18 -1.56 9.88
CA LEU A 129 -17.54 -2.11 8.69
C LEU A 129 -17.26 -0.96 7.74
N ILE A 130 -16.09 -0.36 7.89
CA ILE A 130 -15.62 0.74 7.05
C ILE A 130 -14.52 0.19 6.17
N ASP A 131 -14.60 0.49 4.88
CA ASP A 131 -13.55 0.20 3.93
C ASP A 131 -13.39 1.29 2.88
N SER A 132 -12.21 1.38 2.31
CA SER A 132 -11.95 2.17 1.13
C SER A 132 -10.82 1.51 0.33
N THR A 133 -10.96 1.55 -0.99
CA THR A 133 -9.93 1.02 -1.89
C THR A 133 -9.46 2.13 -2.80
N ALA A 134 -8.15 2.34 -2.82
CA ALA A 134 -7.48 3.27 -3.70
C ALA A 134 -6.59 2.53 -4.70
N VAL A 135 -6.47 3.10 -5.89
CA VAL A 135 -5.56 2.64 -6.92
C VAL A 135 -4.46 3.69 -7.09
N THR A 136 -3.23 3.25 -7.00
CA THR A 136 -2.04 4.11 -7.13
C THR A 136 -1.10 3.54 -8.19
N GLY A 137 -0.53 4.40 -8.99
CA GLY A 137 0.52 4.04 -9.95
C GLY A 137 1.63 5.07 -9.92
N GLY A 138 2.85 4.65 -10.23
CA GLY A 138 3.98 5.58 -10.22
C GLY A 138 5.29 4.94 -10.61
N PHE A 139 6.35 5.67 -10.36
CA PHE A 139 7.72 5.25 -10.63
C PHE A 139 8.46 5.03 -9.32
N ARG A 140 9.34 4.03 -9.33
CA ARG A 140 10.23 3.74 -8.20
C ARG A 140 11.65 3.69 -8.68
N TYR A 141 12.54 4.31 -7.92
CA TYR A 141 13.99 4.16 -8.08
C TYR A 141 14.55 3.44 -6.85
N ARG A 142 15.41 2.46 -7.07
CA ARG A 142 16.13 1.72 -6.02
C ARG A 142 17.58 2.12 -5.99
N PHE A 143 18.06 2.32 -4.80
CA PHE A 143 19.49 2.63 -4.55
C PHE A 143 20.29 1.35 -4.32
#